data_bc5fed0c6f61804fe5ee2cfff8b7d21c
#
_entry.id   bc5fed0c6f61804fe5ee2cfff8b7d21c
#
_cell.length_a   1.000
_cell.length_b   1.000
_cell.length_c   1.000
_cell.angle_alpha   90.00
_cell.angle_beta   90.00
_cell.angle_gamma   90.00
#
_symmetry.space_group_name_H-M   'P 1'
#
loop_
_entity.id
_entity.type
_entity.pdbx_description
1 polymer ?
#
loop_
_entity_poly.entity_id
_entity_poly.type
_entity_poly.pdbx_seq_one_letter_code
_entity_poly.pdbx_strand_id
1 'polypeptide(L)'
;MRRFAMVLVALLMAGGPAVADKVDPAVMAMLREGSLTSPSPSRVVICHGFGCLFRTEIALTSGDHAQMAAIMASGSASPQAERAAIGRTEAWFERRIAPITGTTMRVARAGALIGLAGNRGQFDCIDTTNNTNSLLLVLDQLKLLRHHTIAAPVSRFLFTEGPHNTAVIKDSKTNELWTVDPWTHKGSEVPDIWPLAKWKEGE
;
A
#
# COMPACT_ATOMS: atom_id res chain seq x y z
N MET A 1 0.65 -56.80 46.91
CA MET A 1 0.03 -55.51 46.57
C MET A 1 1.03 -54.70 45.75
N ARG A 2 0.86 -54.66 44.42
CA ARG A 2 1.73 -53.89 43.51
C ARG A 2 1.11 -52.52 43.27
N ARG A 3 1.81 -51.45 43.65
CA ARG A 3 1.42 -50.07 43.44
C ARG A 3 1.89 -49.66 42.00
N PHE A 4 0.95 -49.40 41.10
CA PHE A 4 1.23 -48.77 39.82
C PHE A 4 1.35 -47.25 40.05
N ALA A 5 2.52 -46.71 39.74
CA ALA A 5 2.74 -45.27 39.67
C ALA A 5 2.35 -44.79 38.27
N MET A 6 1.33 -43.95 38.20
CA MET A 6 0.88 -43.29 36.98
C MET A 6 1.76 -42.06 36.75
N VAL A 7 2.61 -42.09 35.73
CA VAL A 7 3.42 -40.95 35.32
C VAL A 7 2.58 -40.08 34.38
N LEU A 8 2.20 -38.91 34.86
CA LEU A 8 1.48 -37.90 34.08
C LEU A 8 2.51 -37.13 33.21
N VAL A 9 2.56 -37.39 31.90
CA VAL A 9 3.38 -36.62 30.95
C VAL A 9 2.58 -35.38 30.60
N ALA A 10 2.96 -34.24 31.14
CA ALA A 10 2.43 -32.94 30.73
C ALA A 10 3.04 -32.54 29.38
N LEU A 11 2.23 -32.57 28.33
CA LEU A 11 2.59 -32.05 27.00
C LEU A 11 2.57 -30.52 27.07
N LEU A 12 3.75 -29.90 27.19
CA LEU A 12 3.93 -28.45 27.00
C LEU A 12 3.77 -28.14 25.52
N MET A 13 2.60 -27.66 25.13
CA MET A 13 2.38 -27.04 23.83
C MET A 13 3.15 -25.72 23.82
N ALA A 14 4.35 -25.72 23.26
CA ALA A 14 5.06 -24.49 22.93
C ALA A 14 4.30 -23.79 21.80
N GLY A 15 3.45 -22.81 22.15
CA GLY A 15 2.88 -21.87 21.22
C GLY A 15 4.03 -21.09 20.58
N GLY A 16 4.38 -21.40 19.32
CA GLY A 16 5.29 -20.59 18.53
C GLY A 16 4.75 -19.16 18.43
N PRO A 17 5.62 -18.14 18.26
CA PRO A 17 5.17 -16.78 18.06
C PRO A 17 4.23 -16.76 16.86
N ALA A 18 3.00 -16.25 17.05
CA ALA A 18 2.06 -16.01 15.97
C ALA A 18 2.77 -15.11 14.95
N VAL A 19 3.00 -15.64 13.76
CA VAL A 19 3.46 -14.82 12.63
C VAL A 19 2.31 -13.85 12.37
N ALA A 20 2.46 -12.61 12.80
CA ALA A 20 1.48 -11.57 12.49
C ALA A 20 1.32 -11.52 10.98
N ASP A 21 0.08 -11.60 10.49
CA ASP A 21 -0.21 -11.43 9.07
C ASP A 21 0.41 -10.10 8.61
N LYS A 22 1.24 -10.17 7.56
CA LYS A 22 1.95 -9.00 7.04
C LYS A 22 1.02 -7.99 6.36
N VAL A 23 -0.22 -8.37 6.14
CA VAL A 23 -1.24 -7.59 5.45
C VAL A 23 -2.51 -7.53 6.29
N ASP A 24 -2.97 -6.32 6.58
CA ASP A 24 -4.24 -6.12 7.27
C ASP A 24 -5.42 -6.52 6.36
N PRO A 25 -6.41 -7.29 6.86
CA PRO A 25 -7.57 -7.71 6.05
C PRO A 25 -8.38 -6.55 5.44
N ALA A 26 -8.37 -5.37 6.05
CA ALA A 26 -9.05 -4.18 5.53
C ALA A 26 -8.49 -3.73 4.16
N VAL A 27 -7.20 -3.99 3.88
CA VAL A 27 -6.59 -3.74 2.57
C VAL A 27 -7.32 -4.53 1.48
N MET A 28 -7.53 -5.83 1.72
CA MET A 28 -8.24 -6.70 0.78
C MET A 28 -9.72 -6.36 0.69
N ALA A 29 -10.33 -5.87 1.78
CA ALA A 29 -11.72 -5.39 1.75
C ALA A 29 -11.85 -4.17 0.83
N MET A 30 -10.97 -3.17 0.96
CA MET A 30 -10.96 -1.98 0.12
C MET A 30 -10.77 -2.32 -1.37
N LEU A 31 -9.85 -3.24 -1.70
CA LEU A 31 -9.68 -3.69 -3.09
C LEU A 31 -10.95 -4.33 -3.65
N ARG A 32 -11.66 -5.14 -2.85
CA ARG A 32 -12.95 -5.73 -3.26
C ARG A 32 -14.03 -4.69 -3.47
N GLU A 33 -14.12 -3.67 -2.62
CA GLU A 33 -15.04 -2.53 -2.79
C GLU A 33 -14.77 -1.79 -4.10
N GLY A 34 -13.50 -1.61 -4.47
CA GLY A 34 -13.07 -1.11 -5.78
C GLY A 34 -13.32 -2.09 -6.93
N SER A 35 -13.85 -3.29 -6.66
CA SER A 35 -13.99 -4.39 -7.64
C SER A 35 -12.65 -4.77 -8.31
N LEU A 36 -11.58 -4.75 -7.55
CA LEU A 36 -10.24 -5.10 -8.01
C LEU A 36 -9.95 -6.58 -7.74
N THR A 37 -9.30 -7.23 -8.68
CA THR A 37 -8.70 -8.54 -8.45
C THR A 37 -7.47 -8.40 -7.55
N SER A 38 -7.19 -9.42 -6.74
CA SER A 38 -6.00 -9.44 -5.91
C SER A 38 -4.75 -9.20 -6.74
N PRO A 39 -3.91 -8.22 -6.38
CA PRO A 39 -2.63 -7.99 -7.03
C PRO A 39 -1.72 -9.21 -6.91
N SER A 40 -0.88 -9.41 -7.91
CA SER A 40 0.12 -10.48 -7.92
C SER A 40 1.43 -9.98 -8.52
N PRO A 41 2.55 -10.69 -8.36
CA PRO A 41 3.79 -10.34 -9.03
C PRO A 41 3.66 -10.25 -10.56
N SER A 42 2.69 -10.93 -11.18
CA SER A 42 2.50 -10.91 -12.64
C SER A 42 1.57 -9.83 -13.13
N ARG A 43 0.70 -9.28 -12.27
CA ARG A 43 -0.31 -8.29 -12.70
C ARG A 43 -0.91 -7.49 -11.55
N VAL A 44 -1.32 -6.28 -11.89
CA VAL A 44 -2.13 -5.39 -11.04
C VAL A 44 -3.29 -4.82 -11.85
N VAL A 45 -4.36 -4.39 -11.17
CA VAL A 45 -5.43 -3.60 -11.78
C VAL A 45 -5.36 -2.20 -11.18
N ILE A 46 -5.27 -1.21 -12.05
CA ILE A 46 -5.16 0.20 -11.69
C ILE A 46 -6.52 0.87 -11.76
N CYS A 47 -6.92 1.48 -10.65
CA CYS A 47 -8.07 2.37 -10.55
C CYS A 47 -7.76 3.73 -11.14
N HIS A 48 -8.71 4.31 -11.89
CA HIS A 48 -8.63 5.70 -12.35
C HIS A 48 -10.01 6.27 -12.69
N GLY A 49 -10.11 7.60 -12.78
CA GLY A 49 -11.34 8.30 -13.14
C GLY A 49 -12.30 8.55 -11.98
N PHE A 50 -11.81 8.54 -10.76
CA PHE A 50 -12.52 8.71 -9.48
C PHE A 50 -13.35 7.50 -9.04
N GLY A 51 -13.07 7.04 -7.83
CA GLY A 51 -13.78 5.92 -7.21
C GLY A 51 -13.66 4.62 -7.98
N CYS A 52 -12.53 4.37 -8.65
CA CYS A 52 -12.33 3.19 -9.50
C CYS A 52 -13.36 3.07 -10.64
N LEU A 53 -13.83 4.19 -11.20
CA LEU A 53 -14.77 4.18 -12.33
C LEU A 53 -14.20 3.39 -13.52
N PHE A 54 -12.92 3.58 -13.81
CA PHE A 54 -12.17 2.81 -14.80
C PHE A 54 -11.13 1.93 -14.13
N ARG A 55 -10.89 0.77 -14.73
CA ARG A 55 -9.93 -0.23 -14.27
C ARG A 55 -9.11 -0.69 -15.45
N THR A 56 -7.79 -0.59 -15.33
CA THR A 56 -6.87 -1.03 -16.36
C THR A 56 -5.94 -2.09 -15.80
N GLU A 57 -5.97 -3.28 -16.38
CA GLU A 57 -5.06 -4.37 -16.01
C GLU A 57 -3.67 -4.09 -16.60
N ILE A 58 -2.65 -4.21 -15.77
CA ILE A 58 -1.24 -4.02 -16.13
C ILE A 58 -0.49 -5.32 -15.86
N ALA A 59 0.11 -5.90 -16.88
CA ALA A 59 1.06 -6.99 -16.73
C ALA A 59 2.38 -6.44 -16.18
N LEU A 60 2.91 -7.10 -15.14
CA LEU A 60 4.21 -6.82 -14.56
C LEU A 60 5.23 -7.80 -15.13
N THR A 61 6.32 -7.27 -15.65
CA THR A 61 7.41 -8.03 -16.29
C THR A 61 8.54 -8.33 -15.31
N SER A 62 9.45 -9.22 -15.69
CA SER A 62 10.70 -9.42 -14.94
C SER A 62 11.55 -8.14 -14.85
N GLY A 63 11.49 -7.27 -15.86
CA GLY A 63 12.13 -5.96 -15.83
C GLY A 63 11.51 -5.04 -14.77
N ASP A 64 10.18 -5.05 -14.64
CA ASP A 64 9.48 -4.30 -13.58
C ASP A 64 9.89 -4.81 -12.18
N HIS A 65 9.99 -6.14 -11.99
CA HIS A 65 10.46 -6.72 -10.73
C HIS A 65 11.91 -6.32 -10.41
N ALA A 66 12.80 -6.39 -11.39
CA ALA A 66 14.21 -6.00 -11.22
C ALA A 66 14.33 -4.52 -10.83
N GLN A 67 13.52 -3.65 -11.44
CA GLN A 67 13.51 -2.22 -11.13
C GLN A 67 12.98 -1.94 -9.72
N MET A 68 11.85 -2.57 -9.32
CA MET A 68 11.35 -2.48 -7.95
C MET A 68 12.39 -2.97 -6.94
N ALA A 69 13.02 -4.12 -7.21
CA ALA A 69 14.05 -4.67 -6.33
C ALA A 69 15.26 -3.75 -6.21
N ALA A 70 15.71 -3.13 -7.31
CA ALA A 70 16.83 -2.18 -7.30
C ALA A 70 16.53 -0.93 -6.47
N ILE A 71 15.31 -0.37 -6.60
CA ILE A 71 14.91 0.79 -5.79
C ILE A 71 14.81 0.39 -4.31
N MET A 72 14.13 -0.71 -4.00
CA MET A 72 13.91 -1.18 -2.64
C MET A 72 15.19 -1.63 -1.94
N ALA A 73 16.21 -2.08 -2.66
CA ALA A 73 17.52 -2.43 -2.10
C ALA A 73 18.15 -1.25 -1.34
N SER A 74 17.93 -0.01 -1.79
CA SER A 74 18.40 1.20 -1.11
C SER A 74 17.72 1.47 0.24
N GLY A 75 16.60 0.77 0.51
CA GLY A 75 15.84 0.86 1.75
C GLY A 75 16.22 -0.18 2.80
N SER A 76 17.12 -1.11 2.49
CA SER A 76 17.39 -2.29 3.31
C SER A 76 18.01 -2.01 4.68
N ALA A 77 18.64 -0.84 4.87
CA ALA A 77 19.43 -0.52 6.04
C ALA A 77 18.59 -0.14 7.28
N SER A 78 17.41 0.43 7.11
CA SER A 78 16.58 0.91 8.23
C SER A 78 15.12 1.13 7.81
N PRO A 79 14.17 1.18 8.78
CA PRO A 79 12.78 1.54 8.49
C PRO A 79 12.65 2.89 7.77
N GLN A 80 13.43 3.89 8.17
CA GLN A 80 13.43 5.20 7.51
C GLN A 80 13.89 5.10 6.05
N ALA A 81 14.96 4.37 5.79
CA ALA A 81 15.48 4.16 4.43
C ALA A 81 14.46 3.39 3.57
N GLU A 82 13.76 2.40 4.15
CA GLU A 82 12.72 1.66 3.44
C GLU A 82 11.52 2.54 3.09
N ARG A 83 11.06 3.41 3.98
CA ARG A 83 10.01 4.40 3.66
C ARG A 83 10.41 5.28 2.48
N ALA A 84 11.63 5.80 2.47
CA ALA A 84 12.14 6.58 1.34
C ALA A 84 12.21 5.74 0.04
N ALA A 85 12.54 4.46 0.12
CA ALA A 85 12.53 3.55 -1.03
C ALA A 85 11.11 3.25 -1.52
N ILE A 86 10.14 3.06 -0.61
CA ILE A 86 8.71 2.90 -0.95
C ILE A 86 8.22 4.12 -1.73
N GLY A 87 8.50 5.35 -1.26
CA GLY A 87 8.11 6.57 -1.98
C GLY A 87 8.71 6.65 -3.38
N ARG A 88 9.99 6.31 -3.55
CA ARG A 88 10.61 6.25 -4.89
C ARG A 88 10.02 5.16 -5.77
N THR A 89 9.65 4.03 -5.18
CA THR A 89 8.99 2.94 -5.92
C THR A 89 7.61 3.35 -6.37
N GLU A 90 6.84 4.07 -5.54
CA GLU A 90 5.53 4.63 -5.91
C GLU A 90 5.67 5.60 -7.09
N ALA A 91 6.59 6.55 -7.02
CA ALA A 91 6.85 7.50 -8.11
C ALA A 91 7.29 6.81 -9.42
N TRP A 92 8.10 5.76 -9.31
CA TRP A 92 8.48 4.95 -10.46
C TRP A 92 7.28 4.18 -11.02
N PHE A 93 6.48 3.57 -10.15
CA PHE A 93 5.32 2.79 -10.54
C PHE A 93 4.29 3.64 -11.27
N GLU A 94 3.98 4.83 -10.77
CA GLU A 94 3.12 5.77 -11.48
C GLU A 94 3.65 6.12 -12.88
N ARG A 95 4.96 6.43 -13.02
CA ARG A 95 5.57 6.67 -14.35
C ARG A 95 5.40 5.49 -15.27
N ARG A 96 5.52 4.27 -14.74
CA ARG A 96 5.42 3.02 -15.51
C ARG A 96 4.01 2.78 -16.03
N ILE A 97 3.00 3.07 -15.23
CA ILE A 97 1.59 2.81 -15.58
C ILE A 97 0.93 3.96 -16.34
N ALA A 98 1.35 5.19 -16.13
CA ALA A 98 0.71 6.39 -16.65
C ALA A 98 0.47 6.40 -18.16
N PRO A 99 1.41 5.98 -19.03
CA PRO A 99 1.16 5.91 -20.48
C PRO A 99 0.06 4.91 -20.87
N ILE A 100 -0.13 3.85 -20.05
CA ILE A 100 -1.09 2.79 -20.33
C ILE A 100 -2.49 3.20 -19.84
N THR A 101 -2.57 3.84 -18.69
CA THR A 101 -3.83 4.32 -18.09
C THR A 101 -4.28 5.67 -18.63
N GLY A 102 -3.39 6.41 -19.30
CA GLY A 102 -3.65 7.77 -19.77
C GLY A 102 -3.50 8.83 -18.68
N THR A 103 -2.86 8.51 -17.54
CA THR A 103 -2.79 9.38 -16.34
C THR A 103 -1.50 10.21 -16.27
N THR A 104 -0.76 10.36 -17.36
CA THR A 104 0.51 11.10 -17.42
C THR A 104 0.38 12.55 -16.93
N MET A 105 -0.77 13.16 -17.16
CA MET A 105 -1.05 14.57 -16.79
C MET A 105 -1.94 14.69 -15.56
N ARG A 106 -1.97 13.67 -14.68
CA ARG A 106 -2.77 13.78 -13.46
C ARG A 106 -2.26 14.91 -12.57
N VAL A 107 -3.20 15.63 -11.99
CA VAL A 107 -2.90 16.74 -11.09
C VAL A 107 -2.95 16.29 -9.61
N ALA A 108 -2.29 17.03 -8.75
CA ALA A 108 -2.40 16.85 -7.31
C ALA A 108 -3.83 17.16 -6.83
N ARG A 109 -4.32 16.45 -5.81
CA ARG A 109 -5.58 16.69 -5.13
C ARG A 109 -6.79 16.79 -6.08
N ALA A 110 -6.80 15.94 -7.12
CA ALA A 110 -7.79 16.02 -8.20
C ALA A 110 -9.25 15.91 -7.71
N GLY A 111 -9.51 15.20 -6.61
CA GLY A 111 -10.84 15.04 -6.02
C GLY A 111 -11.47 16.34 -5.53
N ALA A 112 -10.68 17.34 -5.16
CA ALA A 112 -11.15 18.67 -4.75
C ALA A 112 -11.55 19.55 -5.94
N LEU A 113 -11.17 19.19 -7.17
CA LEU A 113 -11.43 19.97 -8.38
C LEU A 113 -12.73 19.51 -9.02
N ILE A 114 -13.79 20.27 -8.84
CA ILE A 114 -15.09 20.05 -9.50
C ILE A 114 -14.88 19.99 -11.01
N GLY A 115 -15.45 18.96 -11.65
CA GLY A 115 -15.37 18.76 -13.11
C GLY A 115 -14.30 17.78 -13.58
N LEU A 116 -13.45 17.26 -12.69
CA LEU A 116 -12.51 16.20 -13.07
C LEU A 116 -13.05 14.77 -12.82
N ALA A 117 -14.16 14.64 -12.11
CA ALA A 117 -14.80 13.34 -11.89
C ALA A 117 -15.16 12.68 -13.24
N GLY A 118 -14.84 11.40 -13.39
CA GLY A 118 -15.02 10.68 -14.65
C GLY A 118 -13.93 10.93 -15.71
N ASN A 119 -12.97 11.82 -15.45
CA ASN A 119 -11.83 11.99 -16.33
C ASN A 119 -10.87 10.83 -16.18
N ARG A 120 -10.74 10.00 -17.22
CA ARG A 120 -9.87 8.80 -17.22
C ARG A 120 -8.41 9.09 -16.89
N GLY A 121 -7.94 10.29 -17.19
CA GLY A 121 -6.56 10.71 -16.96
C GLY A 121 -6.26 11.19 -15.54
N GLN A 122 -7.21 11.05 -14.61
CA GLN A 122 -7.09 11.57 -13.24
C GLN A 122 -7.32 10.47 -12.18
N PHE A 123 -6.76 10.68 -10.99
CA PHE A 123 -6.97 9.87 -9.80
C PHE A 123 -7.59 10.72 -8.70
N ASP A 124 -8.62 10.23 -8.03
CA ASP A 124 -8.99 10.72 -6.71
C ASP A 124 -8.20 9.99 -5.58
N CYS A 125 -8.51 10.30 -4.33
CA CYS A 125 -7.86 9.65 -3.20
C CYS A 125 -8.24 8.16 -3.06
N ILE A 126 -9.40 7.75 -3.55
CA ILE A 126 -9.81 6.32 -3.56
C ILE A 126 -8.96 5.57 -4.59
N ASP A 127 -8.81 6.11 -5.80
CA ASP A 127 -7.99 5.53 -6.85
C ASP A 127 -6.54 5.36 -6.38
N THR A 128 -5.93 6.44 -5.84
CA THR A 128 -4.54 6.41 -5.37
C THR A 128 -4.34 5.44 -4.22
N THR A 129 -5.27 5.39 -3.24
CA THR A 129 -5.16 4.46 -2.11
C THR A 129 -5.21 3.00 -2.58
N ASN A 130 -6.12 2.66 -3.50
CA ASN A 130 -6.20 1.31 -4.07
C ASN A 130 -4.94 0.94 -4.86
N ASN A 131 -4.43 1.88 -5.67
CA ASN A 131 -3.23 1.66 -6.49
C ASN A 131 -1.98 1.49 -5.62
N THR A 132 -1.81 2.31 -4.58
CA THR A 132 -0.72 2.19 -3.61
C THR A 132 -0.80 0.88 -2.83
N ASN A 133 -1.99 0.49 -2.34
CA ASN A 133 -2.16 -0.81 -1.69
C ASN A 133 -1.81 -1.98 -2.64
N SER A 134 -2.18 -1.88 -3.91
CA SER A 134 -1.83 -2.87 -4.93
C SER A 134 -0.32 -3.00 -5.11
N LEU A 135 0.40 -1.87 -5.18
CA LEU A 135 1.86 -1.87 -5.24
C LEU A 135 2.49 -2.46 -3.97
N LEU A 136 2.04 -2.04 -2.79
CA LEU A 136 2.56 -2.55 -1.52
C LEU A 136 2.39 -4.07 -1.41
N LEU A 137 1.25 -4.61 -1.86
CA LEU A 137 1.00 -6.05 -1.91
C LEU A 137 1.95 -6.78 -2.85
N VAL A 138 2.26 -6.21 -4.01
CA VAL A 138 3.28 -6.75 -4.93
C VAL A 138 4.66 -6.74 -4.27
N LEU A 139 5.03 -5.63 -3.62
CA LEU A 139 6.32 -5.54 -2.91
C LEU A 139 6.44 -6.58 -1.79
N ASP A 140 5.37 -6.82 -1.03
CA ASP A 140 5.36 -7.86 0.01
C ASP A 140 5.49 -9.26 -0.59
N GLN A 141 4.73 -9.58 -1.63
CA GLN A 141 4.80 -10.88 -2.32
C GLN A 141 6.18 -11.13 -2.94
N LEU A 142 6.85 -10.10 -3.44
CA LEU A 142 8.24 -10.15 -3.92
C LEU A 142 9.27 -10.16 -2.77
N LYS A 143 8.83 -10.10 -1.50
CA LYS A 143 9.69 -10.05 -0.30
C LYS A 143 10.62 -8.84 -0.27
N LEU A 144 10.16 -7.71 -0.79
CA LEU A 144 10.90 -6.46 -0.85
C LEU A 144 10.65 -5.55 0.36
N LEU A 145 9.57 -5.78 1.14
CA LEU A 145 9.33 -5.12 2.43
C LEU A 145 10.05 -5.88 3.55
N ARG A 146 10.98 -5.22 4.23
CA ARG A 146 11.83 -5.79 5.30
C ARG A 146 11.49 -5.27 6.68
N HIS A 147 11.13 -4.01 6.77
CA HIS A 147 10.93 -3.28 8.02
C HIS A 147 9.45 -2.91 8.25
N HIS A 148 8.61 -3.01 7.21
CA HIS A 148 7.20 -2.65 7.30
C HIS A 148 6.28 -3.80 6.89
N THR A 149 5.07 -3.75 7.45
CA THR A 149 3.90 -4.53 7.04
C THR A 149 2.83 -3.59 6.51
N ILE A 150 1.82 -4.12 5.82
CA ILE A 150 0.74 -3.32 5.22
C ILE A 150 -0.40 -3.25 6.23
N ALA A 151 -0.75 -2.04 6.66
CA ALA A 151 -1.81 -1.79 7.63
C ALA A 151 -3.11 -1.37 6.95
N ALA A 152 -4.20 -1.32 7.72
CA ALA A 152 -5.49 -0.83 7.24
C ALA A 152 -5.36 0.58 6.67
N PRO A 153 -5.93 0.85 5.48
CA PRO A 153 -6.02 2.20 4.95
C PRO A 153 -6.85 3.07 5.90
N VAL A 154 -6.58 4.37 5.90
CA VAL A 154 -7.23 5.32 6.81
C VAL A 154 -7.85 6.46 6.06
N SER A 155 -8.84 7.11 6.71
CA SER A 155 -9.49 8.31 6.21
C SER A 155 -9.34 9.45 7.21
N ARG A 156 -9.32 10.68 6.70
CA ARG A 156 -9.51 11.93 7.45
C ARG A 156 -10.45 12.82 6.69
N PHE A 157 -11.03 13.81 7.37
CA PHE A 157 -11.85 14.84 6.74
C PHE A 157 -11.03 16.13 6.58
N LEU A 158 -10.94 16.61 5.36
CA LEU A 158 -10.31 17.89 5.04
C LEU A 158 -11.41 18.93 4.81
N PHE A 159 -11.41 20.02 5.57
CA PHE A 159 -12.48 21.04 5.52
C PHE A 159 -12.73 21.61 4.13
N THR A 160 -11.69 21.71 3.31
CA THR A 160 -11.77 22.28 1.95
C THR A 160 -11.94 21.24 0.84
N GLU A 161 -11.63 19.97 1.10
CA GLU A 161 -11.50 18.92 0.09
C GLU A 161 -12.43 17.72 0.37
N GLY A 162 -13.02 17.66 1.57
CA GLY A 162 -13.88 16.55 2.00
C GLY A 162 -13.10 15.35 2.54
N PRO A 163 -13.68 14.14 2.45
CA PRO A 163 -13.02 12.93 2.92
C PRO A 163 -11.80 12.62 2.07
N HIS A 164 -10.68 12.29 2.73
CA HIS A 164 -9.42 11.90 2.10
C HIS A 164 -8.93 10.57 2.66
N ASN A 165 -8.56 9.66 1.77
CA ASN A 165 -8.08 8.32 2.09
C ASN A 165 -6.61 8.17 1.72
N THR A 166 -5.88 7.32 2.47
CA THR A 166 -4.50 6.97 2.14
C THR A 166 -4.15 5.54 2.56
N ALA A 167 -3.18 4.96 1.87
CA ALA A 167 -2.59 3.69 2.27
C ALA A 167 -1.68 3.87 3.50
N VAL A 168 -1.52 2.79 4.29
CA VAL A 168 -0.76 2.81 5.54
C VAL A 168 0.18 1.63 5.60
N ILE A 169 1.41 1.89 6.03
CA ILE A 169 2.40 0.89 6.41
C ILE A 169 2.67 0.97 7.91
N LYS A 170 3.03 -0.17 8.51
CA LYS A 170 3.34 -0.29 9.92
C LYS A 170 4.78 -0.74 10.11
N ASP A 171 5.57 0.00 10.88
CA ASP A 171 6.90 -0.42 11.30
C ASP A 171 6.81 -1.72 12.12
N SER A 172 7.51 -2.75 11.70
CA SER A 172 7.43 -4.09 12.30
C SER A 172 8.04 -4.18 13.70
N LYS A 173 8.88 -3.20 14.11
CA LYS A 173 9.52 -3.16 15.42
C LYS A 173 8.79 -2.26 16.41
N THR A 174 8.42 -1.05 15.96
CA THR A 174 7.81 -0.03 16.83
C THR A 174 6.30 -0.09 16.82
N ASN A 175 5.68 -0.74 15.82
CA ASN A 175 4.25 -0.70 15.50
C ASN A 175 3.74 0.71 15.12
N GLU A 176 4.62 1.65 14.87
CA GLU A 176 4.27 2.99 14.41
C GLU A 176 3.67 2.92 13.01
N LEU A 177 2.60 3.69 12.79
CA LEU A 177 1.88 3.74 11.52
C LEU A 177 2.33 4.95 10.70
N TRP A 178 2.53 4.74 9.39
CA TRP A 178 2.98 5.74 8.43
C TRP A 178 2.08 5.73 7.21
N THR A 179 1.65 6.89 6.76
CA THR A 179 0.86 7.02 5.52
C THR A 179 1.77 6.99 4.30
N VAL A 180 1.24 6.51 3.17
CA VAL A 180 1.86 6.60 1.84
C VAL A 180 0.84 7.30 0.95
N ASP A 181 1.01 8.60 0.75
CA ASP A 181 -0.03 9.49 0.21
C ASP A 181 0.39 10.18 -1.10
N PRO A 182 0.29 9.52 -2.26
CA PRO A 182 0.64 10.14 -3.54
C PRO A 182 -0.43 11.09 -4.08
N TRP A 183 -1.65 11.13 -3.51
CA TRP A 183 -2.72 12.00 -4.01
C TRP A 183 -2.41 13.49 -3.86
N THR A 184 -1.64 13.87 -2.84
CA THR A 184 -1.24 15.25 -2.56
C THR A 184 -0.21 15.79 -3.56
N HIS A 185 0.37 14.93 -4.38
CA HIS A 185 1.40 15.24 -5.36
C HIS A 185 0.92 15.08 -6.80
N LYS A 186 1.60 15.71 -7.74
CA LYS A 186 1.42 15.46 -9.18
C LYS A 186 1.89 14.05 -9.52
N GLY A 187 1.40 13.54 -10.65
CA GLY A 187 1.78 12.21 -11.11
C GLY A 187 3.29 12.01 -11.19
N SER A 188 3.73 10.87 -10.64
CA SER A 188 5.13 10.44 -10.66
C SER A 188 6.10 11.28 -9.80
N GLU A 189 5.61 12.19 -8.98
CA GLU A 189 6.40 12.80 -7.89
C GLU A 189 6.52 11.82 -6.73
N VAL A 190 7.60 11.93 -5.95
CA VAL A 190 7.76 11.09 -4.76
C VAL A 190 6.77 11.55 -3.69
N PRO A 191 5.87 10.68 -3.23
CA PRO A 191 4.87 11.05 -2.24
C PRO A 191 5.48 11.34 -0.88
N ASP A 192 4.78 12.10 -0.06
CA ASP A 192 5.06 12.22 1.34
C ASP A 192 4.72 10.93 2.08
N ILE A 193 5.60 10.55 3.02
CA ILE A 193 5.36 9.45 3.94
C ILE A 193 5.46 10.01 5.36
N TRP A 194 4.29 10.23 5.97
CA TRP A 194 4.15 10.87 7.26
C TRP A 194 3.80 9.89 8.38
N PRO A 195 4.26 10.11 9.62
CA PRO A 195 3.64 9.47 10.77
C PRO A 195 2.12 9.68 10.73
N LEU A 196 1.34 8.62 10.94
CA LEU A 196 -0.12 8.71 10.86
C LEU A 196 -0.70 9.78 11.78
N ALA A 197 -0.13 9.96 12.97
CA ALA A 197 -0.58 11.00 13.91
C ALA A 197 -0.48 12.39 13.28
N LYS A 198 0.69 12.72 12.68
CA LYS A 198 0.91 14.00 11.99
C LYS A 198 -0.02 14.16 10.78
N TRP A 199 -0.18 13.11 9.98
CA TRP A 199 -1.08 13.15 8.83
C TRP A 199 -2.53 13.46 9.24
N LYS A 200 -3.00 12.94 10.38
CA LYS A 200 -4.36 13.21 10.90
C LYS A 200 -4.58 14.65 11.36
N GLU A 201 -3.54 15.34 11.79
CA GLU A 201 -3.61 16.74 12.22
C GLU A 201 -3.83 17.71 11.07
N GLY A 202 -3.57 17.28 9.85
CA GLY A 202 -3.58 18.10 8.64
C GLY A 202 -2.24 18.76 8.40
N GLU A 203 -1.89 18.94 7.16
CA GLU A 203 -0.73 19.73 6.69
C GLU A 203 -1.18 21.13 6.34
#